data_a8093e35542034b2e22ea71273277484
#
_entry.id   a8093e35542034b2e22ea71273277484
#
_cell.length_a   1.000
_cell.length_b   1.000
_cell.length_c   1.000
_cell.angle_alpha   90.00
_cell.angle_beta   90.00
_cell.angle_gamma   90.00
#
_symmetry.space_group_name_H-M   'P 1'
#
loop_
_entity.id
_entity.type
_entity.pdbx_description
1 polymer ?
#
loop_
_entity_poly.entity_id
_entity_poly.type
_entity_poly.pdbx_seq_one_letter_code
_entity_poly.pdbx_strand_id
1 'polypeptide(L)'
;MEAHMNSISTTPPLAADLISFIEGLPKAELHLHIEGTLEPELLFALAQRNNVSLPYASVEELRAAYAFTDLQSFLDLYYAGAAVLQTEQDFYDMTMAYIVRSRADNVRHAEIFFDPQTHTERGIAIEVVFAGIARALREARERHGFSSAIIMSFLRHLSEEDAFATLEAALPLRAEYRDLWIGIGLDSAERGNPPEKFARVFARCRELGFHLVAHAGEEGPPQYVKDALDVLHVERIDHGVRSEEDPVLMKRLAEQRIPLTVCPLSNLKLCVVDDMRKHNLARLLHAGLAVTVNSDDPAYFGGYMNANFLAVAASLRLSRTELVMLARNAFEATFLPAAAKQQLLLELDGYCMAH
;
A
#
# COMPACT_ATOMS: atom_id res chain seq x y z
N MET A 1 13.71 -28.21 -40.02
CA MET A 1 14.09 -27.80 -38.64
C MET A 1 14.04 -26.28 -38.62
N GLU A 2 12.82 -25.72 -38.47
CA GLU A 2 12.58 -24.28 -38.43
C GLU A 2 12.65 -23.81 -37.01
N ALA A 3 13.56 -22.88 -36.77
CA ALA A 3 13.73 -22.24 -35.47
C ALA A 3 12.53 -21.31 -35.21
N HIS A 4 11.68 -21.64 -34.24
CA HIS A 4 10.71 -20.69 -33.68
C HIS A 4 11.49 -19.58 -32.99
N MET A 5 11.70 -18.47 -33.69
CA MET A 5 12.07 -17.21 -33.09
C MET A 5 10.89 -16.74 -32.21
N ASN A 6 11.02 -16.88 -30.89
CA ASN A 6 10.16 -16.22 -29.94
C ASN A 6 10.24 -14.71 -30.18
N SER A 7 9.19 -14.14 -30.77
CA SER A 7 9.01 -12.70 -30.85
C SER A 7 8.78 -12.19 -29.40
N ILE A 8 9.80 -11.61 -28.81
CA ILE A 8 9.65 -10.79 -27.60
C ILE A 8 8.79 -9.60 -28.03
N SER A 9 7.49 -9.68 -27.74
CA SER A 9 6.57 -8.56 -27.95
C SER A 9 6.92 -7.46 -26.98
N THR A 10 7.79 -6.55 -27.36
CA THR A 10 8.13 -5.37 -26.58
C THR A 10 6.93 -4.43 -26.59
N THR A 11 6.41 -4.08 -25.41
CA THR A 11 5.42 -3.01 -25.26
C THR A 11 6.01 -1.73 -25.86
N PRO A 12 5.32 -1.03 -26.78
CA PRO A 12 5.86 0.20 -27.34
C PRO A 12 6.08 1.23 -26.22
N PRO A 13 7.14 2.05 -26.32
CA PRO A 13 7.41 3.07 -25.33
C PRO A 13 6.24 4.07 -25.24
N LEU A 14 5.94 4.55 -24.04
CA LEU A 14 4.95 5.61 -23.84
C LEU A 14 5.41 6.90 -24.55
N ALA A 15 4.47 7.65 -25.08
CA ALA A 15 4.75 8.97 -25.62
C ALA A 15 5.25 9.91 -24.51
N ALA A 16 6.23 10.75 -24.82
CA ALA A 16 6.90 11.61 -23.82
C ALA A 16 5.91 12.56 -23.12
N ASP A 17 4.88 13.04 -23.83
CA ASP A 17 3.82 13.89 -23.29
C ASP A 17 2.94 13.15 -22.28
N LEU A 18 2.72 11.85 -22.47
CA LEU A 18 1.96 11.03 -21.50
C LEU A 18 2.81 10.73 -20.26
N ILE A 19 4.11 10.50 -20.42
CA ILE A 19 5.04 10.34 -19.27
C ILE A 19 5.00 11.61 -18.41
N SER A 20 5.23 12.78 -19.02
CA SER A 20 5.21 14.05 -18.29
C SER A 20 3.86 14.34 -17.63
N PHE A 21 2.75 13.95 -18.31
CA PHE A 21 1.42 14.05 -17.73
C PHE A 21 1.26 13.17 -16.49
N ILE A 22 1.72 11.93 -16.52
CA ILE A 22 1.65 10.99 -15.37
C ILE A 22 2.51 11.51 -14.20
N GLU A 23 3.73 11.96 -14.48
CA GLU A 23 4.63 12.47 -13.45
C GLU A 23 4.07 13.71 -12.74
N GLY A 24 3.42 14.61 -13.47
CA GLY A 24 2.79 15.80 -12.91
C GLY A 24 1.39 15.60 -12.35
N LEU A 25 0.73 14.45 -12.60
CA LEU A 25 -0.62 14.17 -12.12
C LEU A 25 -0.67 14.17 -10.58
N PRO A 26 -1.54 14.96 -9.93
CA PRO A 26 -1.76 14.84 -8.49
C PRO A 26 -2.31 13.47 -8.13
N LYS A 27 -1.75 12.84 -7.08
CA LYS A 27 -2.09 11.47 -6.66
C LYS A 27 -2.39 11.42 -5.17
N ALA A 28 -3.19 10.42 -4.75
CA ALA A 28 -3.24 9.94 -3.38
C ALA A 28 -2.74 8.50 -3.34
N GLU A 29 -2.01 8.15 -2.30
CA GLU A 29 -1.50 6.80 -2.05
C GLU A 29 -2.19 6.25 -0.80
N LEU A 30 -2.96 5.17 -0.98
CA LEU A 30 -3.86 4.64 0.05
C LEU A 30 -3.47 3.23 0.49
N HIS A 31 -2.39 2.70 -0.09
CA HIS A 31 -1.89 1.37 0.20
C HIS A 31 -0.36 1.38 0.08
N LEU A 32 0.27 1.59 1.21
CA LEU A 32 1.70 1.61 1.38
C LEU A 32 2.05 1.11 2.78
N HIS A 33 2.90 0.09 2.88
CA HIS A 33 3.52 -0.32 4.12
C HIS A 33 4.78 0.51 4.35
N ILE A 34 4.88 1.20 5.49
CA ILE A 34 6.02 2.08 5.73
C ILE A 34 7.33 1.30 5.79
N GLU A 35 7.32 0.11 6.35
CA GLU A 35 8.46 -0.80 6.38
C GLU A 35 8.90 -1.22 4.97
N GLY A 36 7.96 -1.31 4.03
CA GLY A 36 8.17 -1.60 2.61
C GLY A 36 8.83 -0.48 1.82
N THR A 37 9.04 0.68 2.45
CA THR A 37 9.77 1.82 1.87
C THR A 37 11.26 1.80 2.22
N LEU A 38 11.70 0.83 3.00
CA LEU A 38 13.08 0.70 3.46
C LEU A 38 14.01 0.28 2.31
N GLU A 39 14.54 1.26 1.61
CA GLU A 39 15.47 1.05 0.50
C GLU A 39 16.75 0.35 0.97
N PRO A 40 17.37 -0.51 0.14
CA PRO A 40 18.59 -1.23 0.51
C PRO A 40 19.71 -0.36 1.04
N GLU A 41 19.92 0.83 0.50
CA GLU A 41 20.95 1.76 0.97
C GLU A 41 20.69 2.23 2.40
N LEU A 42 19.45 2.58 2.72
CA LEU A 42 19.06 2.97 4.06
C LEU A 42 19.12 1.78 5.01
N LEU A 43 18.66 0.60 4.57
CA LEU A 43 18.73 -0.63 5.35
C LEU A 43 20.19 -0.95 5.78
N PHE A 44 21.15 -0.85 4.87
CA PHE A 44 22.57 -1.03 5.19
C PHE A 44 23.10 0.04 6.16
N ALA A 45 22.72 1.32 5.96
CA ALA A 45 23.09 2.40 6.86
C ALA A 45 22.55 2.19 8.29
N LEU A 46 21.29 1.76 8.42
CA LEU A 46 20.67 1.44 9.70
C LEU A 46 21.28 0.19 10.34
N ALA A 47 21.57 -0.83 9.56
CA ALA A 47 22.26 -2.04 10.03
C ALA A 47 23.62 -1.70 10.65
N GLN A 48 24.39 -0.85 9.99
CA GLN A 48 25.67 -0.36 10.53
C GLN A 48 25.47 0.46 11.81
N ARG A 49 24.51 1.38 11.83
CA ARG A 49 24.20 2.23 13.00
C ARG A 49 23.82 1.39 14.23
N ASN A 50 23.02 0.35 14.02
CA ASN A 50 22.44 -0.46 15.08
C ASN A 50 23.21 -1.77 15.34
N ASN A 51 24.38 -1.95 14.70
CA ASN A 51 25.20 -3.15 14.79
C ASN A 51 24.42 -4.44 14.46
N VAL A 52 23.52 -4.38 13.47
CA VAL A 52 22.78 -5.54 12.96
C VAL A 52 23.59 -6.20 11.85
N SER A 53 23.85 -7.51 11.97
CA SER A 53 24.49 -8.27 10.90
C SER A 53 23.47 -8.63 9.82
N LEU A 54 23.77 -8.26 8.57
CA LEU A 54 22.97 -8.65 7.42
C LEU A 54 23.54 -9.91 6.77
N PRO A 55 22.68 -10.77 6.19
CA PRO A 55 23.15 -11.95 5.44
C PRO A 55 23.67 -11.61 4.03
N TYR A 56 23.70 -10.34 3.67
CA TYR A 56 24.14 -9.82 2.37
C TYR A 56 25.38 -8.96 2.52
N ALA A 57 26.35 -9.12 1.60
CA ALA A 57 27.60 -8.39 1.65
C ALA A 57 27.50 -6.98 1.02
N SER A 58 26.50 -6.72 0.18
CA SER A 58 26.31 -5.44 -0.49
C SER A 58 24.84 -5.14 -0.81
N VAL A 59 24.57 -3.88 -1.15
CA VAL A 59 23.25 -3.41 -1.64
C VAL A 59 22.83 -4.16 -2.91
N GLU A 60 23.77 -4.42 -3.80
CA GLU A 60 23.51 -5.15 -5.07
C GLU A 60 23.12 -6.61 -4.80
N GLU A 61 23.76 -7.25 -3.82
CA GLU A 61 23.42 -8.62 -3.43
C GLU A 61 22.02 -8.68 -2.79
N LEU A 62 21.68 -7.72 -1.93
CA LEU A 62 20.33 -7.61 -1.38
C LEU A 62 19.28 -7.37 -2.48
N ARG A 63 19.53 -6.46 -3.42
CA ARG A 63 18.61 -6.24 -4.54
C ARG A 63 18.44 -7.48 -5.43
N ALA A 64 19.49 -8.26 -5.61
CA ALA A 64 19.40 -9.51 -6.36
C ALA A 64 18.52 -10.57 -5.65
N ALA A 65 18.40 -10.48 -4.32
CA ALA A 65 17.52 -11.35 -3.53
C ALA A 65 16.02 -10.99 -3.68
N TYR A 66 15.69 -9.83 -4.23
CA TYR A 66 14.30 -9.41 -4.49
C TYR A 66 13.69 -10.12 -5.72
N ALA A 67 13.84 -11.44 -5.76
CA ALA A 67 13.31 -12.33 -6.78
C ALA A 67 12.27 -13.27 -6.14
N PHE A 68 11.07 -12.74 -5.90
CA PHE A 68 10.01 -13.44 -5.19
C PHE A 68 9.28 -14.43 -6.09
N THR A 69 8.75 -15.50 -5.49
CA THR A 69 7.94 -16.54 -6.15
C THR A 69 6.48 -16.50 -5.72
N ASP A 70 6.21 -15.88 -4.57
CA ASP A 70 4.90 -15.71 -3.94
C ASP A 70 5.01 -14.70 -2.79
N LEU A 71 3.87 -14.40 -2.15
CA LEU A 71 3.80 -13.51 -1.00
C LEU A 71 4.67 -14.00 0.18
N GLN A 72 4.72 -15.31 0.46
CA GLN A 72 5.49 -15.81 1.61
C GLN A 72 7.00 -15.57 1.44
N SER A 73 7.53 -15.79 0.24
CA SER A 73 8.96 -15.54 -0.04
C SER A 73 9.35 -14.07 0.09
N PHE A 74 8.41 -13.15 -0.15
CA PHE A 74 8.58 -11.73 0.13
C PHE A 74 8.56 -11.44 1.63
N LEU A 75 7.53 -11.93 2.36
CA LEU A 75 7.37 -11.68 3.79
C LEU A 75 8.58 -12.13 4.61
N ASP A 76 9.18 -13.27 4.26
CA ASP A 76 10.38 -13.77 4.94
C ASP A 76 11.54 -12.75 4.87
N LEU A 77 11.72 -12.11 3.72
CA LEU A 77 12.76 -11.09 3.52
C LEU A 77 12.38 -9.74 4.11
N TYR A 78 11.11 -9.36 4.01
CA TYR A 78 10.54 -8.13 4.57
C TYR A 78 10.71 -8.07 6.10
N TYR A 79 10.29 -9.14 6.81
CA TYR A 79 10.44 -9.20 8.27
C TYR A 79 11.91 -9.24 8.71
N ALA A 80 12.77 -9.95 7.96
CA ALA A 80 14.20 -9.93 8.22
C ALA A 80 14.82 -8.53 8.02
N GLY A 81 14.38 -7.82 6.99
CA GLY A 81 14.82 -6.43 6.73
C GLY A 81 14.40 -5.45 7.82
N ALA A 82 13.19 -5.61 8.38
CA ALA A 82 12.69 -4.78 9.47
C ALA A 82 13.54 -4.83 10.76
N ALA A 83 14.41 -5.85 10.91
CA ALA A 83 15.28 -6.01 12.08
C ALA A 83 16.24 -4.83 12.31
N VAL A 84 16.55 -4.05 11.30
CA VAL A 84 17.42 -2.87 11.41
C VAL A 84 16.73 -1.67 12.08
N LEU A 85 15.39 -1.66 12.16
CA LEU A 85 14.60 -0.60 12.77
C LEU A 85 14.50 -0.85 14.29
N GLN A 86 15.24 -0.10 15.10
CA GLN A 86 15.36 -0.32 16.55
C GLN A 86 15.02 0.91 17.38
N THR A 87 15.18 2.11 16.84
CA THR A 87 15.02 3.37 17.57
C THR A 87 14.00 4.27 16.90
N GLU A 88 13.45 5.23 17.65
CA GLU A 88 12.58 6.28 17.10
C GLU A 88 13.23 6.97 15.88
N GLN A 89 14.55 7.19 15.92
CA GLN A 89 15.25 7.83 14.81
C GLN A 89 15.27 6.97 13.55
N ASP A 90 15.28 5.64 13.67
CA ASP A 90 15.24 4.75 12.51
C ASP A 90 13.89 4.82 11.79
N PHE A 91 12.80 4.82 12.55
CA PHE A 91 11.44 4.99 12.00
C PHE A 91 11.24 6.39 11.40
N TYR A 92 11.79 7.42 12.03
CA TYR A 92 11.77 8.78 11.48
C TYR A 92 12.54 8.85 10.16
N ASP A 93 13.77 8.33 10.10
CA ASP A 93 14.61 8.37 8.89
C ASP A 93 13.96 7.63 7.72
N MET A 94 13.39 6.44 7.97
CA MET A 94 12.65 5.65 6.98
C MET A 94 11.44 6.43 6.47
N THR A 95 10.62 6.97 7.36
CA THR A 95 9.43 7.72 6.98
C THR A 95 9.77 9.00 6.20
N MET A 96 10.82 9.71 6.60
CA MET A 96 11.28 10.90 5.86
C MET A 96 11.80 10.55 4.47
N ALA A 97 12.51 9.43 4.31
CA ALA A 97 12.98 8.96 3.01
C ALA A 97 11.79 8.66 2.08
N TYR A 98 10.75 8.02 2.58
CA TYR A 98 9.48 7.82 1.85
C TYR A 98 8.85 9.16 1.44
N ILE A 99 8.68 10.09 2.37
CA ILE A 99 8.04 11.39 2.11
C ILE A 99 8.74 12.15 0.97
N VAL A 100 10.08 12.12 0.95
CA VAL A 100 10.85 12.77 -0.12
C VAL A 100 10.50 12.18 -1.49
N ARG A 101 10.44 10.85 -1.60
CA ARG A 101 10.11 10.15 -2.86
C ARG A 101 8.66 10.36 -3.26
N SER A 102 7.74 10.22 -2.32
CA SER A 102 6.30 10.39 -2.53
C SER A 102 5.97 11.79 -3.04
N ARG A 103 6.61 12.83 -2.47
CA ARG A 103 6.47 14.22 -2.96
C ARG A 103 7.05 14.42 -4.37
N ALA A 104 8.17 13.75 -4.68
CA ALA A 104 8.73 13.79 -6.04
C ALA A 104 7.78 13.15 -7.06
N ASP A 105 6.99 12.16 -6.65
CA ASP A 105 5.95 11.51 -7.44
C ASP A 105 4.60 12.27 -7.46
N ASN A 106 4.59 13.49 -6.91
CA ASN A 106 3.41 14.36 -6.85
C ASN A 106 2.24 13.78 -6.05
N VAL A 107 2.53 12.98 -5.02
CA VAL A 107 1.54 12.53 -4.04
C VAL A 107 1.16 13.69 -3.14
N ARG A 108 -0.15 13.92 -2.98
CA ARG A 108 -0.75 14.99 -2.17
C ARG A 108 -1.23 14.52 -0.83
N HIS A 109 -1.62 13.25 -0.75
CA HIS A 109 -2.10 12.62 0.48
C HIS A 109 -1.68 11.15 0.50
N ALA A 110 -1.27 10.66 1.67
CA ALA A 110 -0.95 9.26 1.88
C ALA A 110 -1.62 8.72 3.15
N GLU A 111 -2.21 7.53 3.06
CA GLU A 111 -2.72 6.74 4.18
C GLU A 111 -1.83 5.50 4.31
N ILE A 112 -1.01 5.47 5.36
CA ILE A 112 0.18 4.65 5.48
C ILE A 112 -0.07 3.53 6.47
N PHE A 113 0.12 2.28 6.07
CA PHE A 113 0.12 1.12 6.97
C PHE A 113 1.43 1.02 7.74
N PHE A 114 1.35 0.50 8.95
CA PHE A 114 2.51 0.00 9.69
C PHE A 114 2.09 -1.17 10.56
N ASP A 115 3.03 -2.09 10.79
CA ASP A 115 2.81 -3.38 11.46
C ASP A 115 3.47 -3.38 12.83
N PRO A 116 2.79 -2.96 13.91
CA PRO A 116 3.42 -2.90 15.23
C PRO A 116 3.94 -4.27 15.69
N GLN A 117 3.26 -5.36 15.35
CA GLN A 117 3.65 -6.71 15.75
C GLN A 117 5.00 -7.14 15.18
N THR A 118 5.35 -6.69 13.97
CA THR A 118 6.68 -6.88 13.36
C THR A 118 7.81 -6.35 14.25
N HIS A 119 7.53 -5.31 15.03
CA HIS A 119 8.52 -4.64 15.88
C HIS A 119 8.41 -5.10 17.34
N THR A 120 7.20 -5.22 17.89
CA THR A 120 7.01 -5.60 19.29
C THR A 120 7.44 -7.02 19.58
N GLU A 121 7.33 -7.95 18.62
CA GLU A 121 7.86 -9.31 18.73
C GLU A 121 9.39 -9.32 18.95
N ARG A 122 10.09 -8.31 18.42
CA ARG A 122 11.54 -8.13 18.58
C ARG A 122 11.90 -7.28 19.82
N GLY A 123 10.92 -6.93 20.65
CA GLY A 123 11.11 -6.14 21.88
C GLY A 123 11.19 -4.63 21.67
N ILE A 124 10.82 -4.12 20.49
CA ILE A 124 10.70 -2.68 20.23
C ILE A 124 9.34 -2.22 20.75
N ALA A 125 9.31 -1.25 21.66
CA ALA A 125 8.07 -0.73 22.22
C ALA A 125 7.23 -0.03 21.13
N ILE A 126 5.92 -0.22 21.15
CA ILE A 126 5.00 0.35 20.15
C ILE A 126 5.07 1.88 20.11
N GLU A 127 5.34 2.51 21.25
CA GLU A 127 5.53 3.95 21.39
C GLU A 127 6.70 4.47 20.55
N VAL A 128 7.78 3.70 20.46
CA VAL A 128 8.98 4.04 19.68
C VAL A 128 8.64 4.09 18.19
N VAL A 129 7.84 3.14 17.71
CA VAL A 129 7.40 3.06 16.31
C VAL A 129 6.50 4.26 15.99
N PHE A 130 5.44 4.48 16.79
CA PHE A 130 4.54 5.62 16.63
C PHE A 130 5.28 6.96 16.66
N ALA A 131 6.17 7.15 17.64
CA ALA A 131 6.89 8.41 17.81
C ALA A 131 7.74 8.76 16.58
N GLY A 132 8.48 7.81 16.04
CA GLY A 132 9.32 8.03 14.87
C GLY A 132 8.52 8.37 13.62
N ILE A 133 7.51 7.56 13.30
CA ILE A 133 6.62 7.78 12.15
C ILE A 133 5.89 9.12 12.31
N ALA A 134 5.22 9.36 13.44
CA ALA A 134 4.41 10.56 13.67
C ALA A 134 5.25 11.84 13.63
N ARG A 135 6.47 11.81 14.18
CA ARG A 135 7.40 12.96 14.11
C ARG A 135 7.71 13.33 12.66
N ALA A 136 8.04 12.35 11.83
CA ALA A 136 8.32 12.57 10.42
C ALA A 136 7.10 13.14 9.67
N LEU A 137 5.92 12.56 9.88
CA LEU A 137 4.67 12.99 9.21
C LEU A 137 4.25 14.40 9.64
N ARG A 138 4.38 14.74 10.93
CA ARG A 138 4.09 16.09 11.45
C ARG A 138 5.07 17.12 10.86
N GLU A 139 6.36 16.79 10.83
CA GLU A 139 7.38 17.66 10.22
C GLU A 139 7.11 17.86 8.71
N ALA A 140 6.76 16.81 7.98
CA ALA A 140 6.42 16.91 6.56
C ALA A 140 5.18 17.77 6.32
N ARG A 141 4.17 17.67 7.18
CA ARG A 141 2.97 18.52 7.13
C ARG A 141 3.32 20.00 7.37
N GLU A 142 4.12 20.27 8.39
CA GLU A 142 4.50 21.65 8.76
C GLU A 142 5.40 22.31 7.72
N ARG A 143 6.41 21.59 7.23
CA ARG A 143 7.41 22.16 6.32
C ARG A 143 6.99 22.15 4.87
N HIS A 144 6.17 21.20 4.48
CA HIS A 144 5.89 20.91 3.07
C HIS A 144 4.41 20.85 2.73
N GLY A 145 3.50 20.95 3.71
CA GLY A 145 2.08 20.77 3.49
C GLY A 145 1.71 19.34 3.07
N PHE A 146 2.58 18.34 3.32
CA PHE A 146 2.30 16.95 2.95
C PHE A 146 1.22 16.37 3.87
N SER A 147 0.07 16.03 3.27
CA SER A 147 -1.04 15.44 3.99
C SER A 147 -0.85 13.93 4.16
N SER A 148 -1.01 13.42 5.37
CA SER A 148 -0.87 11.98 5.63
C SER A 148 -1.65 11.53 6.86
N ALA A 149 -1.92 10.22 6.92
CA ALA A 149 -2.52 9.53 8.05
C ALA A 149 -1.89 8.14 8.23
N ILE A 150 -2.12 7.54 9.40
CA ILE A 150 -1.60 6.22 9.77
C ILE A 150 -2.78 5.25 9.93
N ILE A 151 -2.62 4.06 9.39
CA ILE A 151 -3.48 2.90 9.61
C ILE A 151 -2.61 1.82 10.27
N MET A 152 -2.94 1.45 11.51
CA MET A 152 -2.24 0.38 12.22
C MET A 152 -2.81 -0.97 11.79
N SER A 153 -1.98 -1.87 11.29
CA SER A 153 -2.43 -3.17 10.80
C SER A 153 -2.17 -4.29 11.81
N PHE A 154 -3.05 -5.30 11.77
CA PHE A 154 -2.84 -6.56 12.46
C PHE A 154 -2.34 -7.62 11.49
N LEU A 155 -1.32 -8.37 11.90
CA LEU A 155 -0.76 -9.47 11.13
C LEU A 155 -1.67 -10.70 11.19
N ARG A 156 -2.32 -11.03 10.09
CA ARG A 156 -3.38 -12.07 10.04
C ARG A 156 -2.90 -13.50 10.23
N HIS A 157 -1.59 -13.76 10.09
CA HIS A 157 -1.02 -15.07 10.40
C HIS A 157 -0.94 -15.33 11.92
N LEU A 158 -1.01 -14.27 12.76
CA LEU A 158 -1.12 -14.36 14.20
C LEU A 158 -2.57 -14.58 14.65
N SER A 159 -2.80 -14.75 15.94
CA SER A 159 -4.14 -14.97 16.50
C SER A 159 -4.93 -13.66 16.66
N GLU A 160 -6.27 -13.75 16.80
CA GLU A 160 -7.09 -12.60 17.16
C GLU A 160 -6.77 -12.08 18.57
N GLU A 161 -6.33 -12.96 19.47
CA GLU A 161 -5.87 -12.61 20.81
C GLU A 161 -4.62 -11.74 20.76
N ASP A 162 -3.68 -12.01 19.84
CA ASP A 162 -2.50 -11.17 19.62
C ASP A 162 -2.89 -9.80 19.04
N ALA A 163 -3.91 -9.74 18.18
CA ALA A 163 -4.46 -8.49 17.67
C ALA A 163 -5.11 -7.66 18.79
N PHE A 164 -5.85 -8.30 19.71
CA PHE A 164 -6.39 -7.62 20.91
C PHE A 164 -5.27 -7.10 21.80
N ALA A 165 -4.25 -7.90 22.08
CA ALA A 165 -3.10 -7.46 22.88
C ALA A 165 -2.40 -6.23 22.26
N THR A 166 -2.24 -6.24 20.93
CA THR A 166 -1.68 -5.10 20.18
C THR A 166 -2.57 -3.87 20.27
N LEU A 167 -3.88 -4.02 20.09
CA LEU A 167 -4.85 -2.92 20.23
C LEU A 167 -4.78 -2.30 21.63
N GLU A 168 -4.84 -3.13 22.69
CA GLU A 168 -4.81 -2.66 24.09
C GLU A 168 -3.49 -1.95 24.42
N ALA A 169 -2.36 -2.41 23.87
CA ALA A 169 -1.06 -1.74 24.02
C ALA A 169 -1.02 -0.38 23.30
N ALA A 170 -1.68 -0.25 22.15
CA ALA A 170 -1.70 0.98 21.36
C ALA A 170 -2.70 2.01 21.88
N LEU A 171 -3.84 1.60 22.47
CA LEU A 171 -4.93 2.51 22.87
C LEU A 171 -4.51 3.68 23.76
N PRO A 172 -3.56 3.56 24.73
CA PRO A 172 -3.08 4.69 25.50
C PRO A 172 -2.48 5.82 24.64
N LEU A 173 -1.93 5.48 23.46
CA LEU A 173 -1.31 6.44 22.56
C LEU A 173 -2.33 7.21 21.70
N ARG A 174 -3.57 6.74 21.64
CA ARG A 174 -4.58 7.29 20.73
C ARG A 174 -4.85 8.78 20.94
N ALA A 175 -4.81 9.26 22.17
CA ALA A 175 -5.06 10.68 22.47
C ALA A 175 -3.95 11.58 21.88
N GLU A 176 -2.71 11.10 21.89
CA GLU A 176 -1.54 11.81 21.40
C GLU A 176 -1.47 11.82 19.86
N TYR A 177 -1.84 10.70 19.23
CA TYR A 177 -1.73 10.51 17.77
C TYR A 177 -3.07 10.59 17.03
N ARG A 178 -4.13 11.10 17.66
CA ARG A 178 -5.48 11.18 17.08
C ARG A 178 -5.56 11.99 15.78
N ASP A 179 -4.59 12.86 15.54
CA ASP A 179 -4.49 13.68 14.33
C ASP A 179 -3.86 12.93 13.14
N LEU A 180 -3.29 11.76 13.40
CA LEU A 180 -2.63 10.90 12.43
C LEU A 180 -3.21 9.49 12.39
N TRP A 181 -3.42 8.83 13.55
CA TRP A 181 -3.90 7.45 13.62
C TRP A 181 -5.41 7.38 13.43
N ILE A 182 -5.82 7.10 12.20
CA ILE A 182 -7.22 7.17 11.78
C ILE A 182 -7.88 5.81 11.64
N GLY A 183 -7.12 4.73 11.41
CA GLY A 183 -7.69 3.45 11.01
C GLY A 183 -6.93 2.24 11.51
N ILE A 184 -7.58 1.09 11.30
CA ILE A 184 -7.05 -0.25 11.57
C ILE A 184 -7.11 -1.05 10.26
N GLY A 185 -6.03 -1.78 9.97
CA GLY A 185 -5.88 -2.69 8.83
C GLY A 185 -5.72 -4.16 9.24
N LEU A 186 -5.79 -5.03 8.26
CA LEU A 186 -5.48 -6.46 8.35
C LEU A 186 -4.63 -6.84 7.15
N ASP A 187 -3.43 -7.36 7.37
CA ASP A 187 -2.46 -7.68 6.31
C ASP A 187 -1.67 -8.95 6.56
N SER A 188 -0.53 -9.14 5.88
CA SER A 188 0.32 -10.33 5.90
C SER A 188 -0.30 -11.52 5.14
N ALA A 189 0.21 -12.75 5.38
CA ALA A 189 -0.10 -13.97 4.63
C ALA A 189 -1.61 -14.25 4.55
N GLU A 190 -2.21 -14.04 3.38
CA GLU A 190 -3.65 -14.16 3.18
C GLU A 190 -4.10 -15.62 3.15
N ARG A 191 -3.31 -16.51 2.50
CA ARG A 191 -3.68 -17.92 2.35
C ARG A 191 -3.79 -18.63 3.70
N GLY A 192 -4.95 -19.23 3.96
CA GLY A 192 -5.21 -19.96 5.20
C GLY A 192 -5.56 -19.09 6.41
N ASN A 193 -5.59 -17.76 6.24
CA ASN A 193 -5.92 -16.80 7.30
C ASN A 193 -7.13 -15.93 6.89
N PRO A 194 -8.36 -16.46 6.93
CA PRO A 194 -9.55 -15.74 6.49
C PRO A 194 -9.87 -14.56 7.42
N PRO A 195 -10.52 -13.49 6.89
CA PRO A 195 -10.88 -12.30 7.66
C PRO A 195 -11.74 -12.59 8.88
N GLU A 196 -12.65 -13.57 8.82
CA GLU A 196 -13.56 -13.94 9.92
C GLU A 196 -12.84 -14.23 11.23
N LYS A 197 -11.58 -14.66 11.15
CA LYS A 197 -10.71 -14.91 12.31
C LYS A 197 -10.55 -13.66 13.20
N PHE A 198 -10.77 -12.45 12.67
CA PHE A 198 -10.57 -11.16 13.34
C PHE A 198 -11.89 -10.42 13.62
N ALA A 199 -13.03 -11.11 13.59
CA ALA A 199 -14.36 -10.52 13.69
C ALA A 199 -14.55 -9.68 14.98
N ARG A 200 -14.11 -10.19 16.13
CA ARG A 200 -14.33 -9.54 17.44
C ARG A 200 -13.44 -8.29 17.60
N VAL A 201 -12.17 -8.38 17.21
CA VAL A 201 -11.25 -7.24 17.32
C VAL A 201 -11.65 -6.12 16.37
N PHE A 202 -12.08 -6.42 15.15
CA PHE A 202 -12.61 -5.42 14.21
C PHE A 202 -13.91 -4.79 14.69
N ALA A 203 -14.82 -5.57 15.28
CA ALA A 203 -16.01 -5.02 15.95
C ALA A 203 -15.63 -4.02 17.05
N ARG A 204 -14.62 -4.36 17.86
CA ARG A 204 -14.08 -3.46 18.90
C ARG A 204 -13.46 -2.20 18.31
N CYS A 205 -12.69 -2.29 17.24
CA CYS A 205 -12.09 -1.14 16.55
C CYS A 205 -13.17 -0.21 15.97
N ARG A 206 -14.25 -0.77 15.41
CA ARG A 206 -15.40 0.02 14.94
C ARG A 206 -16.09 0.77 16.07
N GLU A 207 -16.34 0.12 17.22
CA GLU A 207 -16.90 0.80 18.41
C GLU A 207 -16.03 1.96 18.89
N LEU A 208 -14.73 1.82 18.77
CA LEU A 208 -13.76 2.86 19.08
C LEU A 208 -13.74 3.99 18.02
N GLY A 209 -14.44 3.83 16.88
CA GLY A 209 -14.56 4.83 15.82
C GLY A 209 -13.31 4.92 14.91
N PHE A 210 -12.60 3.83 14.71
CA PHE A 210 -11.59 3.73 13.67
C PHE A 210 -12.21 3.44 12.30
N HIS A 211 -11.61 3.96 11.26
CA HIS A 211 -11.79 3.45 9.90
C HIS A 211 -11.22 2.05 9.79
N LEU A 212 -11.86 1.18 9.02
CA LEU A 212 -11.48 -0.23 8.89
C LEU A 212 -11.15 -0.56 7.45
N VAL A 213 -10.02 -1.20 7.22
CA VAL A 213 -9.57 -1.70 5.92
C VAL A 213 -9.00 -3.11 6.06
N ALA A 214 -8.91 -3.86 4.98
CA ALA A 214 -8.30 -5.18 5.02
C ALA A 214 -7.78 -5.60 3.64
N HIS A 215 -6.62 -6.24 3.62
CA HIS A 215 -6.15 -7.00 2.48
C HIS A 215 -7.10 -8.18 2.26
N ALA A 216 -7.68 -8.26 1.09
CA ALA A 216 -8.53 -9.37 0.72
C ALA A 216 -8.59 -9.54 -0.81
N GLY A 217 -8.47 -10.76 -1.28
CA GLY A 217 -8.50 -11.07 -2.71
C GLY A 217 -7.24 -10.64 -3.46
N GLU A 218 -6.10 -10.66 -2.82
CA GLU A 218 -4.79 -10.64 -3.47
C GLU A 218 -4.44 -12.08 -3.90
N GLU A 219 -4.20 -12.97 -2.94
CA GLU A 219 -4.00 -14.40 -3.14
C GLU A 219 -5.22 -15.23 -2.70
N GLY A 220 -5.98 -14.73 -1.75
CA GLY A 220 -7.18 -15.39 -1.22
C GLY A 220 -8.37 -15.33 -2.20
N PRO A 221 -9.36 -16.21 -2.01
CA PRO A 221 -10.52 -16.28 -2.91
C PRO A 221 -11.45 -15.05 -2.76
N PRO A 222 -12.37 -14.80 -3.73
CA PRO A 222 -13.38 -13.75 -3.61
C PRO A 222 -14.21 -13.80 -2.32
N GLN A 223 -14.30 -14.99 -1.70
CA GLN A 223 -14.98 -15.14 -0.40
C GLN A 223 -14.33 -14.27 0.68
N TYR A 224 -12.99 -14.13 0.69
CA TYR A 224 -12.29 -13.28 1.67
C TYR A 224 -12.65 -11.80 1.51
N VAL A 225 -12.88 -11.34 0.28
CA VAL A 225 -13.40 -9.97 0.05
C VAL A 225 -14.81 -9.82 0.63
N LYS A 226 -15.69 -10.82 0.44
CA LYS A 226 -17.03 -10.80 1.03
C LYS A 226 -16.96 -10.80 2.55
N ASP A 227 -16.10 -11.62 3.14
CA ASP A 227 -15.96 -11.74 4.59
C ASP A 227 -15.38 -10.45 5.19
N ALA A 228 -14.44 -9.81 4.53
CA ALA A 228 -13.95 -8.50 4.94
C ALA A 228 -15.07 -7.44 4.96
N LEU A 229 -15.96 -7.46 3.97
CA LEU A 229 -17.12 -6.55 3.90
C LEU A 229 -18.23 -6.90 4.91
N ASP A 230 -18.58 -8.17 5.02
CA ASP A 230 -19.78 -8.63 5.74
C ASP A 230 -19.51 -8.92 7.22
N VAL A 231 -18.29 -9.35 7.56
CA VAL A 231 -17.88 -9.72 8.92
C VAL A 231 -17.04 -8.62 9.58
N LEU A 232 -16.01 -8.12 8.89
CA LEU A 232 -15.15 -7.06 9.45
C LEU A 232 -15.76 -5.68 9.25
N HIS A 233 -16.69 -5.52 8.31
CA HIS A 233 -17.30 -4.25 7.92
C HIS A 233 -16.29 -3.19 7.50
N VAL A 234 -15.32 -3.60 6.70
CA VAL A 234 -14.32 -2.66 6.17
C VAL A 234 -14.93 -1.68 5.17
N GLU A 235 -14.37 -0.49 5.11
CA GLU A 235 -14.80 0.60 4.24
C GLU A 235 -14.04 0.60 2.90
N ARG A 236 -12.87 -0.10 2.86
CA ARG A 236 -11.99 -0.23 1.72
C ARG A 236 -11.35 -1.61 1.72
N ILE A 237 -11.20 -2.19 0.53
CA ILE A 237 -10.49 -3.47 0.33
C ILE A 237 -9.11 -3.17 -0.23
N ASP A 238 -8.09 -3.70 0.41
CA ASP A 238 -6.73 -3.58 -0.08
C ASP A 238 -6.45 -4.74 -1.05
N HIS A 239 -5.91 -4.46 -2.22
CA HIS A 239 -5.84 -5.23 -3.46
C HIS A 239 -7.21 -5.50 -4.10
N GLY A 240 -7.90 -6.55 -3.72
CA GLY A 240 -9.21 -6.92 -4.24
C GLY A 240 -9.21 -7.46 -5.68
N VAL A 241 -8.06 -7.76 -6.26
CA VAL A 241 -7.94 -8.14 -7.69
C VAL A 241 -8.68 -9.43 -8.03
N ARG A 242 -8.76 -10.39 -7.12
CA ARG A 242 -9.49 -11.63 -7.33
C ARG A 242 -11.02 -11.50 -7.24
N SER A 243 -11.53 -10.30 -6.94
CA SER A 243 -12.98 -10.04 -7.03
C SER A 243 -13.54 -10.31 -8.43
N GLU A 244 -12.71 -10.21 -9.48
CA GLU A 244 -13.09 -10.49 -10.87
C GLU A 244 -13.62 -11.92 -11.07
N GLU A 245 -13.22 -12.86 -10.20
CA GLU A 245 -13.65 -14.25 -10.28
C GLU A 245 -15.14 -14.46 -9.85
N ASP A 246 -15.78 -13.43 -9.25
CA ASP A 246 -17.16 -13.48 -8.80
C ASP A 246 -17.99 -12.30 -9.36
N PRO A 247 -18.82 -12.53 -10.40
CA PRO A 247 -19.63 -11.46 -11.01
C PRO A 247 -20.64 -10.79 -10.06
N VAL A 248 -21.11 -11.50 -9.02
CA VAL A 248 -22.04 -10.94 -8.03
C VAL A 248 -21.30 -9.98 -7.11
N LEU A 249 -20.11 -10.37 -6.68
CA LEU A 249 -19.23 -9.51 -5.90
C LEU A 249 -18.81 -8.26 -6.71
N MET A 250 -18.42 -8.43 -7.97
CA MET A 250 -18.09 -7.32 -8.88
C MET A 250 -19.21 -6.29 -8.97
N LYS A 251 -20.45 -6.77 -9.18
CA LYS A 251 -21.63 -5.90 -9.23
C LYS A 251 -21.83 -5.16 -7.91
N ARG A 252 -21.72 -5.85 -6.77
CA ARG A 252 -21.84 -5.24 -5.43
C ARG A 252 -20.80 -4.13 -5.22
N LEU A 253 -19.53 -4.42 -5.52
CA LEU A 253 -18.42 -3.46 -5.36
C LEU A 253 -18.63 -2.20 -6.21
N ALA A 254 -19.09 -2.36 -7.46
CA ALA A 254 -19.39 -1.24 -8.35
C ALA A 254 -20.60 -0.41 -7.85
N GLU A 255 -21.71 -1.05 -7.48
CA GLU A 255 -22.94 -0.37 -7.01
C GLU A 255 -22.72 0.38 -5.70
N GLN A 256 -21.95 -0.20 -4.77
CA GLN A 256 -21.65 0.39 -3.47
C GLN A 256 -20.43 1.31 -3.50
N ARG A 257 -19.75 1.40 -4.64
CA ARG A 257 -18.52 2.22 -4.79
C ARG A 257 -17.46 1.87 -3.75
N ILE A 258 -17.33 0.58 -3.37
CA ILE A 258 -16.30 0.13 -2.44
C ILE A 258 -14.93 0.29 -3.11
N PRO A 259 -13.99 1.05 -2.53
CA PRO A 259 -12.68 1.25 -3.13
C PRO A 259 -11.82 -0.02 -3.06
N LEU A 260 -11.08 -0.29 -4.15
CA LEU A 260 -10.03 -1.31 -4.21
C LEU A 260 -8.68 -0.62 -4.38
N THR A 261 -7.75 -0.81 -3.45
CA THR A 261 -6.41 -0.25 -3.52
C THR A 261 -5.45 -1.21 -4.22
N VAL A 262 -5.49 -1.21 -5.54
CA VAL A 262 -4.72 -2.13 -6.38
C VAL A 262 -3.25 -1.72 -6.43
N CYS A 263 -2.34 -2.70 -6.35
CA CYS A 263 -0.89 -2.52 -6.32
C CYS A 263 -0.24 -3.28 -7.50
N PRO A 264 -0.17 -2.68 -8.71
CA PRO A 264 0.16 -3.41 -9.93
C PRO A 264 1.56 -4.03 -9.94
N LEU A 265 2.60 -3.30 -9.50
CA LEU A 265 3.97 -3.82 -9.47
C LEU A 265 4.13 -4.91 -8.42
N SER A 266 3.46 -4.80 -7.27
CA SER A 266 3.36 -5.84 -6.26
C SER A 266 2.75 -7.11 -6.84
N ASN A 267 1.56 -6.99 -7.46
CA ASN A 267 0.87 -8.14 -8.06
C ASN A 267 1.71 -8.86 -9.13
N LEU A 268 2.56 -8.13 -9.87
CA LEU A 268 3.50 -8.72 -10.81
C LEU A 268 4.67 -9.42 -10.08
N LYS A 269 5.26 -8.75 -9.08
CA LYS A 269 6.43 -9.26 -8.34
C LYS A 269 6.12 -10.48 -7.48
N LEU A 270 4.91 -10.53 -6.91
CA LEU A 270 4.42 -11.65 -6.09
C LEU A 270 3.74 -12.74 -6.92
N CYS A 271 3.84 -12.66 -8.24
CA CYS A 271 3.29 -13.66 -9.18
C CYS A 271 1.77 -13.84 -9.09
N VAL A 272 1.03 -12.85 -8.58
CA VAL A 272 -0.44 -12.79 -8.67
C VAL A 272 -0.85 -12.70 -10.15
N VAL A 273 -0.06 -11.96 -10.93
CA VAL A 273 -0.10 -11.96 -12.39
C VAL A 273 1.31 -12.26 -12.95
N ASP A 274 1.37 -13.01 -14.04
CA ASP A 274 2.64 -13.38 -14.69
C ASP A 274 3.13 -12.35 -15.72
N ASP A 275 2.27 -11.41 -16.10
CA ASP A 275 2.52 -10.40 -17.12
C ASP A 275 1.63 -9.17 -16.85
N MET A 276 2.23 -7.98 -16.75
CA MET A 276 1.48 -6.74 -16.51
C MET A 276 0.40 -6.49 -17.59
N ARG A 277 0.60 -6.95 -18.81
CA ARG A 277 -0.40 -6.86 -19.91
C ARG A 277 -1.68 -7.65 -19.62
N LYS A 278 -1.63 -8.64 -18.73
CA LYS A 278 -2.77 -9.46 -18.30
C LYS A 278 -3.42 -8.95 -17.03
N HIS A 279 -2.82 -7.95 -16.36
CA HIS A 279 -3.36 -7.40 -15.13
C HIS A 279 -4.78 -6.90 -15.35
N ASN A 280 -5.68 -7.20 -14.41
CA ASN A 280 -7.11 -6.94 -14.57
C ASN A 280 -7.56 -5.52 -14.20
N LEU A 281 -6.66 -4.63 -13.76
CA LEU A 281 -6.97 -3.27 -13.34
C LEU A 281 -7.89 -2.52 -14.32
N ALA A 282 -7.58 -2.57 -15.63
CA ALA A 282 -8.40 -1.92 -16.65
C ALA A 282 -9.82 -2.52 -16.73
N ARG A 283 -9.95 -3.85 -16.61
CA ARG A 283 -11.25 -4.54 -16.62
C ARG A 283 -12.09 -4.19 -15.40
N LEU A 284 -11.47 -4.14 -14.21
CA LEU A 284 -12.14 -3.69 -12.99
C LEU A 284 -12.63 -2.23 -13.12
N LEU A 285 -11.78 -1.33 -13.65
CA LEU A 285 -12.12 0.06 -13.88
C LEU A 285 -13.30 0.19 -14.87
N HIS A 286 -13.24 -0.54 -16.00
CA HIS A 286 -14.30 -0.53 -17.03
C HIS A 286 -15.60 -1.16 -16.53
N ALA A 287 -15.54 -2.07 -15.58
CA ALA A 287 -16.71 -2.61 -14.89
C ALA A 287 -17.34 -1.63 -13.87
N GLY A 288 -16.78 -0.42 -13.73
CA GLY A 288 -17.30 0.63 -12.86
C GLY A 288 -16.86 0.56 -11.41
N LEU A 289 -15.87 -0.29 -11.09
CA LEU A 289 -15.32 -0.36 -9.73
C LEU A 289 -14.47 0.87 -9.41
N ALA A 290 -14.46 1.26 -8.15
CA ALA A 290 -13.63 2.35 -7.63
C ALA A 290 -12.19 1.87 -7.38
N VAL A 291 -11.47 1.50 -8.46
CA VAL A 291 -10.08 1.05 -8.36
C VAL A 291 -9.12 2.24 -8.28
N THR A 292 -8.07 2.08 -7.49
CA THR A 292 -6.96 3.02 -7.35
C THR A 292 -5.64 2.34 -7.67
N VAL A 293 -4.55 3.10 -7.84
CA VAL A 293 -3.20 2.58 -8.05
C VAL A 293 -2.36 2.97 -6.85
N ASN A 294 -1.58 2.03 -6.33
CA ASN A 294 -0.73 2.22 -5.14
C ASN A 294 0.60 1.47 -5.32
N SER A 295 1.56 1.71 -4.42
CA SER A 295 2.90 1.13 -4.55
C SER A 295 3.17 -0.07 -3.63
N ASP A 296 2.39 -0.26 -2.55
CA ASP A 296 2.51 -1.36 -1.59
C ASP A 296 3.85 -1.30 -0.82
N ASP A 297 4.84 -2.06 -1.26
CA ASP A 297 6.20 -2.09 -0.72
C ASP A 297 7.20 -1.66 -1.79
N PRO A 298 7.28 -0.34 -2.11
CA PRO A 298 7.95 0.17 -3.31
C PRO A 298 9.44 -0.14 -3.39
N ALA A 299 10.14 -0.26 -2.24
CA ALA A 299 11.55 -0.61 -2.22
C ALA A 299 11.81 -2.04 -2.67
N TYR A 300 10.84 -2.94 -2.50
CA TYR A 300 10.91 -4.36 -2.84
C TYR A 300 10.32 -4.65 -4.22
N PHE A 301 9.26 -3.95 -4.63
CA PHE A 301 8.51 -4.26 -5.86
C PHE A 301 8.92 -3.40 -7.06
N GLY A 302 9.89 -2.50 -6.87
CA GLY A 302 10.57 -1.84 -7.98
C GLY A 302 10.00 -0.50 -8.38
N GLY A 303 9.26 0.18 -7.50
CA GLY A 303 8.91 1.58 -7.74
C GLY A 303 7.72 2.11 -6.97
N TYR A 304 7.75 3.42 -6.80
CA TYR A 304 6.74 4.23 -6.13
C TYR A 304 5.55 4.55 -7.06
N MET A 305 4.77 5.56 -6.74
CA MET A 305 3.51 5.87 -7.42
C MET A 305 3.68 6.11 -8.92
N ASN A 306 4.67 6.91 -9.35
CA ASN A 306 4.90 7.17 -10.77
C ASN A 306 5.25 5.89 -11.54
N ALA A 307 6.08 5.03 -10.96
CA ALA A 307 6.45 3.77 -11.59
C ALA A 307 5.23 2.85 -11.80
N ASN A 308 4.32 2.76 -10.80
CA ASN A 308 3.09 1.99 -10.91
C ASN A 308 2.17 2.56 -12.00
N PHE A 309 1.93 3.89 -12.02
CA PHE A 309 1.13 4.53 -13.06
C PHE A 309 1.72 4.34 -14.46
N LEU A 310 3.04 4.52 -14.62
CA LEU A 310 3.73 4.30 -15.90
C LEU A 310 3.63 2.84 -16.38
N ALA A 311 3.80 1.88 -15.45
CA ALA A 311 3.71 0.45 -15.77
C ALA A 311 2.33 0.06 -16.30
N VAL A 312 1.25 0.50 -15.62
CA VAL A 312 -0.12 0.20 -16.09
C VAL A 312 -0.49 0.98 -17.34
N ALA A 313 -0.06 2.24 -17.47
CA ALA A 313 -0.28 3.03 -18.69
C ALA A 313 0.32 2.37 -19.91
N ALA A 314 1.58 1.92 -19.81
CA ALA A 314 2.28 1.25 -20.91
C ALA A 314 1.67 -0.11 -21.23
N SER A 315 1.47 -0.96 -20.22
CA SER A 315 1.13 -2.35 -20.42
C SER A 315 -0.34 -2.56 -20.74
N LEU A 316 -1.24 -1.79 -20.12
CA LEU A 316 -2.69 -1.87 -20.32
C LEU A 316 -3.20 -0.85 -21.33
N ARG A 317 -2.32 0.00 -21.87
CA ARG A 317 -2.64 1.06 -22.84
C ARG A 317 -3.72 2.02 -22.36
N LEU A 318 -3.62 2.42 -21.10
CA LEU A 318 -4.59 3.33 -20.51
C LEU A 318 -4.49 4.73 -21.14
N SER A 319 -5.65 5.30 -21.41
CA SER A 319 -5.80 6.68 -21.84
C SER A 319 -5.58 7.67 -20.68
N ARG A 320 -5.33 8.95 -21.02
CA ARG A 320 -5.28 10.03 -20.00
C ARG A 320 -6.54 10.05 -19.12
N THR A 321 -7.72 9.86 -19.75
CA THR A 321 -9.01 9.84 -19.02
C THR A 321 -9.05 8.73 -17.98
N GLU A 322 -8.57 7.52 -18.30
CA GLU A 322 -8.54 6.39 -17.36
C GLU A 322 -7.53 6.63 -16.23
N LEU A 323 -6.36 7.22 -16.55
CA LEU A 323 -5.37 7.58 -15.53
C LEU A 323 -5.89 8.65 -14.55
N VAL A 324 -6.61 9.65 -15.09
CA VAL A 324 -7.30 10.67 -14.26
C VAL A 324 -8.40 10.03 -13.41
N MET A 325 -9.15 9.06 -13.96
CA MET A 325 -10.18 8.34 -13.20
C MET A 325 -9.58 7.54 -12.04
N LEU A 326 -8.43 6.87 -12.23
CA LEU A 326 -7.71 6.19 -11.17
C LEU A 326 -7.27 7.15 -10.05
N ALA A 327 -6.70 8.32 -10.42
CA ALA A 327 -6.30 9.35 -9.47
C ALA A 327 -7.51 9.96 -8.73
N ARG A 328 -8.63 10.19 -9.43
CA ARG A 328 -9.88 10.67 -8.85
C ARG A 328 -10.45 9.68 -7.85
N ASN A 329 -10.54 8.40 -8.22
CA ASN A 329 -10.98 7.34 -7.32
C ASN A 329 -10.14 7.32 -6.04
N ALA A 330 -8.81 7.52 -6.15
CA ALA A 330 -7.93 7.55 -4.97
C ALA A 330 -8.30 8.72 -4.04
N PHE A 331 -8.53 9.94 -4.56
CA PHE A 331 -8.95 11.08 -3.73
C PHE A 331 -10.33 10.87 -3.10
N GLU A 332 -11.28 10.31 -3.84
CA GLU A 332 -12.61 9.98 -3.33
C GLU A 332 -12.57 8.92 -2.21
N ALA A 333 -11.64 7.96 -2.33
CA ALA A 333 -11.47 6.85 -1.41
C ALA A 333 -10.69 7.19 -0.12
N THR A 334 -10.06 8.38 -0.03
CA THR A 334 -9.38 8.82 1.20
C THR A 334 -10.34 8.88 2.38
N PHE A 335 -9.83 8.78 3.60
CA PHE A 335 -10.60 9.05 4.83
C PHE A 335 -10.56 10.53 5.26
N LEU A 336 -10.10 11.41 4.38
CA LEU A 336 -10.10 12.85 4.61
C LEU A 336 -11.53 13.42 4.77
N PRO A 337 -11.69 14.52 5.53
CA PRO A 337 -12.95 15.26 5.55
C PRO A 337 -13.37 15.76 4.15
N ALA A 338 -14.68 15.85 3.89
CA ALA A 338 -15.24 16.20 2.58
C ALA A 338 -14.63 17.49 1.97
N ALA A 339 -14.37 18.52 2.79
CA ALA A 339 -13.76 19.75 2.31
C ALA A 339 -12.33 19.56 1.79
N ALA A 340 -11.53 18.73 2.47
CA ALA A 340 -10.17 18.40 2.03
C ALA A 340 -10.18 17.56 0.74
N LYS A 341 -11.07 16.56 0.65
CA LYS A 341 -11.26 15.79 -0.60
C LYS A 341 -11.62 16.72 -1.77
N GLN A 342 -12.56 17.63 -1.56
CA GLN A 342 -12.98 18.57 -2.59
C GLN A 342 -11.82 19.46 -3.07
N GLN A 343 -10.94 19.90 -2.17
CA GLN A 343 -9.77 20.68 -2.54
C GLN A 343 -8.81 19.89 -3.44
N LEU A 344 -8.53 18.62 -3.10
CA LEU A 344 -7.66 17.73 -3.90
C LEU A 344 -8.28 17.43 -5.27
N LEU A 345 -9.61 17.23 -5.33
CA LEU A 345 -10.32 17.04 -6.60
C LEU A 345 -10.28 18.29 -7.49
N LEU A 346 -10.38 19.48 -6.91
CA LEU A 346 -10.22 20.74 -7.65
C LEU A 346 -8.78 20.91 -8.17
N GLU A 347 -7.77 20.51 -7.41
CA GLU A 347 -6.37 20.51 -7.86
C GLU A 347 -6.18 19.56 -9.05
N LEU A 348 -6.74 18.35 -8.98
CA LEU A 348 -6.73 17.38 -10.07
C LEU A 348 -7.41 17.95 -11.33
N ASP A 349 -8.60 18.53 -11.18
CA ASP A 349 -9.34 19.13 -12.29
C ASP A 349 -8.57 20.29 -12.93
N GLY A 350 -7.95 21.14 -12.11
CA GLY A 350 -7.10 22.24 -12.57
C GLY A 350 -5.87 21.74 -13.36
N TYR A 351 -5.25 20.67 -12.89
CA TYR A 351 -4.15 20.03 -13.61
C TYR A 351 -4.61 19.49 -14.97
N CYS A 352 -5.72 18.76 -15.02
CA CYS A 352 -6.26 18.19 -16.26
C CYS A 352 -6.69 19.27 -17.29
N MET A 353 -7.13 20.45 -16.84
CA MET A 353 -7.47 21.55 -17.75
C MET A 353 -6.24 22.25 -18.34
N ALA A 354 -5.11 22.19 -17.64
CA ALA A 354 -3.86 22.83 -18.06
C ALA A 354 -3.00 21.94 -18.97
N HIS A 355 -3.23 20.63 -19.00
CA HIS A 355 -2.42 19.61 -19.70
C HIS A 355 -3.28 18.64 -20.52
#